data_b31aec318fcd7f7873a7df7b3ba25f77
#
_entry.id   b31aec318fcd7f7873a7df7b3ba25f77
#
_cell.length_a   1.000
_cell.length_b   1.000
_cell.length_c   1.000
_cell.angle_alpha   90.00
_cell.angle_beta   90.00
_cell.angle_gamma   90.00
#
_symmetry.space_group_name_H-M   'P 1'
#
loop_
_entity.id
_entity.type
_entity.pdbx_description
1 polymer ?
#
loop_
_entity_poly.entity_id
_entity_poly.type
_entity_poly.pdbx_seq_one_letter_code
_entity_poly.pdbx_strand_id
1 'polypeptide(L)'
;MASEERERTWSRLRDQASKALESERIQLGLITAELEQVTKALTQLIEMKDDYQPEHKDLTDQSPFSVDKLRRTWTFVSSLEVAIRKTNQQKIMIKKKERIIRETCLEREKEVKKYEALESRAGQKRLKAEEVKERKAADEIASTFWLRQNTE
;
A
#
# COMPACT_ATOMS: atom_id res chain seq x y z
N MET A 1 -24.65 -10.34 -26.34
CA MET A 1 -24.90 -11.06 -25.09
C MET A 1 -23.61 -11.60 -24.46
N ALA A 2 -22.81 -12.37 -25.15
CA ALA A 2 -21.55 -12.90 -24.60
C ALA A 2 -20.54 -11.80 -24.23
N SER A 3 -20.48 -10.69 -24.97
CA SER A 3 -19.58 -9.57 -24.69
C SER A 3 -20.02 -8.73 -23.48
N GLU A 4 -21.32 -8.58 -23.25
CA GLU A 4 -21.85 -7.92 -22.05
C GLU A 4 -21.59 -8.72 -20.80
N GLU A 5 -21.77 -10.04 -20.85
CA GLU A 5 -21.47 -10.92 -19.72
C GLU A 5 -19.98 -10.89 -19.36
N ARG A 6 -19.11 -10.88 -20.38
CA ARG A 6 -17.66 -10.75 -20.17
C ARG A 6 -17.29 -9.42 -19.54
N GLU A 7 -17.86 -8.33 -20.03
CA GLU A 7 -17.66 -7.00 -19.48
C GLU A 7 -18.08 -6.93 -18.01
N ARG A 8 -19.24 -7.49 -17.67
CA ARG A 8 -19.73 -7.56 -16.28
C ARG A 8 -18.82 -8.41 -15.39
N THR A 9 -18.31 -9.52 -15.92
CA THR A 9 -17.40 -10.41 -15.21
C THR A 9 -16.10 -9.68 -14.89
N TRP A 10 -15.52 -8.99 -15.86
CA TRP A 10 -14.30 -8.22 -15.67
C TRP A 10 -14.49 -7.04 -14.73
N SER A 11 -15.63 -6.37 -14.80
CA SER A 11 -16.02 -5.30 -13.88
C SER A 11 -16.08 -5.80 -12.43
N ARG A 12 -16.69 -6.96 -12.22
CA ARG A 12 -16.79 -7.59 -10.90
C ARG A 12 -15.41 -7.97 -10.35
N LEU A 13 -14.57 -8.56 -11.19
CA LEU A 13 -13.20 -8.93 -10.80
C LEU A 13 -12.33 -7.71 -10.52
N ARG A 14 -12.50 -6.64 -11.30
CA ARG A 14 -11.85 -5.36 -11.02
C ARG A 14 -12.26 -4.81 -9.66
N ASP A 15 -13.54 -4.81 -9.34
CA ASP A 15 -14.06 -4.33 -8.06
C ASP A 15 -13.51 -5.16 -6.88
N GLN A 16 -13.44 -6.47 -7.02
CA GLN A 16 -12.83 -7.34 -6.01
C GLN A 16 -11.34 -7.05 -5.84
N ALA A 17 -10.61 -6.88 -6.94
CA ALA A 17 -9.19 -6.54 -6.92
C ALA A 17 -8.95 -5.17 -6.29
N SER A 18 -9.81 -4.18 -6.57
CA SER A 18 -9.75 -2.84 -5.98
C SER A 18 -9.97 -2.87 -4.46
N LYS A 19 -10.91 -3.68 -3.99
CA LYS A 19 -11.16 -3.86 -2.55
C LYS A 19 -9.97 -4.52 -1.86
N ALA A 20 -9.38 -5.53 -2.50
CA ALA A 20 -8.18 -6.19 -1.98
C ALA A 20 -7.00 -5.22 -1.89
N LEU A 21 -6.82 -4.37 -2.91
CA LEU A 21 -5.80 -3.32 -2.91
C LEU A 21 -6.03 -2.30 -1.80
N GLU A 22 -7.27 -1.84 -1.62
CA GLU A 22 -7.63 -0.89 -0.56
C GLU A 22 -7.32 -1.46 0.82
N SER A 23 -7.66 -2.73 1.06
CA SER A 23 -7.35 -3.43 2.30
C SER A 23 -5.83 -3.45 2.57
N GLU A 24 -5.02 -3.74 1.56
CA GLU A 24 -3.56 -3.73 1.68
C GLU A 24 -3.01 -2.32 1.92
N ARG A 25 -3.59 -1.30 1.29
CA ARG A 25 -3.21 0.11 1.52
C ARG A 25 -3.49 0.56 2.95
N ILE A 26 -4.60 0.11 3.53
CA ILE A 26 -4.93 0.35 4.94
C ILE A 26 -3.87 -0.29 5.84
N GLN A 27 -3.50 -1.54 5.57
CA GLN A 27 -2.44 -2.23 6.29
C GLN A 27 -1.10 -1.50 6.17
N LEU A 28 -0.77 -1.00 4.98
CA LEU A 28 0.44 -0.22 4.76
C LEU A 28 0.44 1.07 5.59
N GLY A 29 -0.70 1.76 5.66
CA GLY A 29 -0.85 2.96 6.50
C GLY A 29 -0.62 2.68 7.98
N LEU A 30 -1.17 1.57 8.48
CA LEU A 30 -1.01 1.15 9.88
C LEU A 30 0.45 0.81 10.19
N ILE A 31 1.12 0.04 9.33
CA ILE A 31 2.51 -0.35 9.56
C ILE A 31 3.46 0.86 9.44
N THR A 32 3.17 1.80 8.56
CA THR A 32 3.94 3.05 8.42
C THR A 32 3.82 3.90 9.68
N ALA A 33 2.62 4.01 10.26
CA ALA A 33 2.39 4.72 11.52
C ALA A 33 3.14 4.04 12.68
N GLU A 34 3.12 2.72 12.74
CA GLU A 34 3.86 1.94 13.74
C GLU A 34 5.37 2.17 13.62
N LEU A 35 5.89 2.20 12.39
CA LEU A 35 7.30 2.47 12.12
C LEU A 35 7.71 3.88 12.60
N GLU A 36 6.85 4.89 12.38
CA GLU A 36 7.10 6.25 12.88
C GLU A 36 7.17 6.29 14.41
N GLN A 37 6.25 5.62 15.09
CA GLN A 37 6.24 5.55 16.55
C GLN A 37 7.50 4.91 17.11
N VAL A 38 7.92 3.78 16.53
CA VAL A 38 9.13 3.08 16.95
C VAL A 38 10.37 3.92 16.67
N THR A 39 10.41 4.63 15.53
CA THR A 39 11.51 5.53 15.18
C THR A 39 11.61 6.69 16.17
N LYS A 40 10.49 7.30 16.57
CA LYS A 40 10.45 8.35 17.59
C LYS A 40 10.92 7.83 18.95
N ALA A 41 10.44 6.67 19.36
CA ALA A 41 10.87 6.05 20.62
C ALA A 41 12.37 5.78 20.63
N LEU A 42 12.93 5.28 19.53
CA LEU A 42 14.36 5.04 19.38
C LEU A 42 15.15 6.34 19.48
N THR A 43 14.72 7.40 18.81
CA THR A 43 15.35 8.73 18.87
C THR A 43 15.36 9.28 20.29
N GLN A 44 14.23 9.16 21.00
CA GLN A 44 14.12 9.60 22.38
C GLN A 44 15.06 8.83 23.31
N LEU A 45 15.18 7.52 23.14
CA LEU A 45 16.09 6.70 23.93
C LEU A 45 17.57 7.07 23.69
N ILE A 46 17.93 7.34 22.45
CA ILE A 46 19.28 7.78 22.06
C ILE A 46 19.59 9.16 22.67
N GLU A 47 18.65 10.10 22.58
CA GLU A 47 18.78 11.43 23.20
C GLU A 47 18.93 11.34 24.71
N MET A 48 18.14 10.52 25.36
CA MET A 48 18.25 10.28 26.80
C MET A 48 19.65 9.72 27.18
N LYS A 49 20.14 8.78 26.39
CA LYS A 49 21.48 8.22 26.61
C LYS A 49 22.57 9.28 26.44
N ASP A 50 22.47 10.10 25.40
CA ASP A 50 23.44 11.17 25.14
C ASP A 50 23.43 12.24 26.24
N ASP A 51 22.26 12.58 26.77
CA ASP A 51 22.14 13.53 27.89
C ASP A 51 22.78 13.02 29.15
N TYR A 52 22.74 11.71 29.41
CA TYR A 52 23.34 11.12 30.59
C TYR A 52 24.85 10.93 30.49
N GLN A 53 25.43 10.85 29.32
CA GLN A 53 26.89 10.72 29.13
C GLN A 53 27.69 11.92 29.59
N PRO A 54 27.30 13.20 29.29
CA PRO A 54 27.98 14.38 29.83
C PRO A 54 27.87 14.51 31.33
N GLU A 55 26.72 14.20 31.94
CA GLU A 55 26.53 14.20 33.39
C GLU A 55 27.45 13.19 34.08
N HIS A 56 27.68 12.05 33.46
CA HIS A 56 28.60 11.05 33.93
C HIS A 56 30.03 11.55 33.94
N LYS A 57 30.48 12.34 32.96
CA LYS A 57 31.80 12.97 32.92
C LYS A 57 31.95 14.05 34.00
N ASP A 58 30.92 14.86 34.21
CA ASP A 58 30.88 15.90 35.22
C ASP A 58 30.91 15.31 36.66
N LEU A 59 30.26 14.19 36.87
CA LEU A 59 30.23 13.49 38.16
C LEU A 59 31.57 12.87 38.49
N THR A 60 32.35 12.44 37.50
CA THR A 60 33.69 11.89 37.73
C THR A 60 34.73 12.96 38.06
N ASP A 61 34.53 14.21 37.62
CA ASP A 61 35.47 15.31 37.83
C ASP A 61 35.24 16.07 39.14
N GLN A 62 34.04 16.03 39.70
CA GLN A 62 33.68 16.96 40.78
C GLN A 62 33.66 16.43 42.18
N SER A 63 33.76 15.17 42.47
CA SER A 63 33.76 14.76 43.85
C SER A 63 33.92 13.25 44.08
N PRO A 64 34.64 12.86 45.13
CA PRO A 64 34.78 11.46 45.52
C PRO A 64 33.49 10.81 46.00
N PHE A 65 32.42 11.58 45.90
CA PHE A 65 31.26 11.33 46.59
C PHE A 65 30.33 10.45 46.14
N SER A 66 30.29 9.80 45.11
CA SER A 66 29.11 9.07 44.85
C SER A 66 29.37 7.91 43.91
N VAL A 67 30.04 6.93 44.47
CA VAL A 67 30.10 5.58 43.94
C VAL A 67 28.66 5.07 43.71
N ASP A 68 27.73 5.40 44.62
CA ASP A 68 26.31 5.04 44.47
C ASP A 68 25.60 5.77 43.33
N LYS A 69 25.84 7.07 43.17
CA LYS A 69 25.30 7.83 42.02
C LYS A 69 25.90 7.36 40.71
N LEU A 70 27.19 7.11 40.68
CA LEU A 70 27.90 6.58 39.54
C LEU A 70 27.34 5.21 39.14
N ARG A 71 27.13 4.34 40.12
CA ARG A 71 26.55 3.02 39.90
C ARG A 71 25.12 3.08 39.38
N ARG A 72 24.28 3.98 39.91
CA ARG A 72 22.91 4.23 39.43
C ARG A 72 22.91 4.73 38.00
N THR A 73 23.77 5.69 37.66
CA THR A 73 23.92 6.23 36.32
C THR A 73 24.37 5.15 35.35
N TRP A 74 25.35 4.33 35.73
CA TRP A 74 25.81 3.20 34.92
C TRP A 74 24.71 2.18 34.68
N THR A 75 23.95 1.82 35.70
CA THR A 75 22.81 0.90 35.61
C THR A 75 21.73 1.46 34.68
N PHE A 76 21.43 2.75 34.80
CA PHE A 76 20.46 3.42 33.98
C PHE A 76 20.88 3.47 32.49
N VAL A 77 22.14 3.87 32.24
CA VAL A 77 22.71 3.87 30.88
C VAL A 77 22.71 2.48 30.26
N SER A 78 23.08 1.46 31.05
CA SER A 78 23.01 0.06 30.58
C SER A 78 21.59 -0.37 30.24
N SER A 79 20.60 0.06 31.02
CA SER A 79 19.18 -0.19 30.74
C SER A 79 18.72 0.49 29.46
N LEU A 80 19.17 1.73 29.22
CA LEU A 80 18.90 2.46 27.98
C LEU A 80 19.53 1.75 26.78
N GLU A 81 20.76 1.26 26.90
CA GLU A 81 21.41 0.50 25.81
C GLU A 81 20.66 -0.78 25.48
N VAL A 82 20.15 -1.50 26.45
CA VAL A 82 19.30 -2.69 26.24
C VAL A 82 18.00 -2.30 25.55
N ALA A 83 17.35 -1.23 26.00
CA ALA A 83 16.11 -0.72 25.40
C ALA A 83 16.34 -0.27 23.95
N ILE A 84 17.45 0.40 23.65
CA ILE A 84 17.84 0.84 22.31
C ILE A 84 18.01 -0.38 21.39
N ARG A 85 18.70 -1.40 21.84
CA ARG A 85 18.88 -2.64 21.05
C ARG A 85 17.56 -3.33 20.75
N LYS A 86 16.69 -3.48 21.74
CA LYS A 86 15.36 -4.08 21.57
C LYS A 86 14.50 -3.28 20.60
N THR A 87 14.48 -1.97 20.77
CA THR A 87 13.71 -1.06 19.90
C THR A 87 14.23 -1.09 18.46
N ASN A 88 15.55 -1.16 18.29
CA ASN A 88 16.18 -1.28 16.99
C ASN A 88 15.83 -2.60 16.29
N GLN A 89 15.78 -3.71 17.03
CA GLN A 89 15.32 -5.00 16.52
C GLN A 89 13.86 -4.95 16.08
N GLN A 90 12.99 -4.32 16.88
CA GLN A 90 11.59 -4.09 16.53
C GLN A 90 11.47 -3.28 15.24
N LYS A 91 12.26 -2.20 15.13
CA LYS A 91 12.30 -1.36 13.92
C LYS A 91 12.66 -2.16 12.66
N ILE A 92 13.67 -3.03 12.77
CA ILE A 92 14.11 -3.89 11.67
C ILE A 92 12.96 -4.84 11.23
N MET A 93 12.28 -5.45 12.19
CA MET A 93 11.15 -6.34 11.92
C MET A 93 9.98 -5.61 11.27
N ILE A 94 9.66 -4.42 11.75
CA ILE A 94 8.59 -3.58 11.19
C ILE A 94 8.92 -3.15 9.76
N LYS A 95 10.17 -2.78 9.50
CA LYS A 95 10.63 -2.44 8.14
C LYS A 95 10.50 -3.62 7.17
N LYS A 96 10.78 -4.83 7.62
CA LYS A 96 10.59 -6.04 6.81
C LYS A 96 9.12 -6.26 6.47
N LYS A 97 8.23 -6.11 7.44
CA LYS A 97 6.78 -6.21 7.24
C LYS A 97 6.29 -5.13 6.27
N GLU A 98 6.75 -3.90 6.44
CA GLU A 98 6.41 -2.79 5.54
C GLU A 98 6.79 -3.10 4.11
N ARG A 99 7.98 -3.63 3.87
CA ARG A 99 8.46 -3.99 2.53
C ARG A 99 7.57 -5.05 1.90
N ILE A 100 7.20 -6.09 2.64
CA ILE A 100 6.31 -7.16 2.17
C ILE A 100 4.94 -6.60 1.79
N ILE A 101 4.38 -5.72 2.62
CA ILE A 101 3.08 -5.09 2.36
C ILE A 101 3.17 -4.19 1.12
N ARG A 102 4.25 -3.43 0.94
CA ARG A 102 4.47 -2.62 -0.27
C ARG A 102 4.54 -3.46 -1.53
N GLU A 103 5.25 -4.57 -1.49
CA GLU A 103 5.33 -5.52 -2.61
C GLU A 103 3.95 -6.10 -2.94
N THR A 104 3.18 -6.47 -1.92
CA THR A 104 1.81 -6.95 -2.10
C THR A 104 0.91 -5.87 -2.70
N CYS A 105 1.02 -4.62 -2.27
CA CYS A 105 0.30 -3.49 -2.87
C CYS A 105 0.61 -3.34 -4.36
N LEU A 106 1.88 -3.44 -4.74
CA LEU A 106 2.29 -3.36 -6.15
C LEU A 106 1.68 -4.50 -6.99
N GLU A 107 1.66 -5.72 -6.46
CA GLU A 107 1.01 -6.86 -7.13
C GLU A 107 -0.50 -6.65 -7.27
N ARG A 108 -1.16 -6.15 -6.23
CA ARG A 108 -2.59 -5.84 -6.26
C ARG A 108 -2.92 -4.72 -7.25
N GLU A 109 -2.07 -3.71 -7.36
CA GLU A 109 -2.20 -2.65 -8.37
C GLU A 109 -2.12 -3.21 -9.79
N LYS A 110 -1.20 -4.13 -10.05
CA LYS A 110 -1.06 -4.82 -11.34
C LYS A 110 -2.32 -5.63 -11.67
N GLU A 111 -2.91 -6.31 -10.70
CA GLU A 111 -4.16 -7.05 -10.88
C GLU A 111 -5.32 -6.12 -11.25
N VAL A 112 -5.46 -4.99 -10.56
CA VAL A 112 -6.48 -3.98 -10.85
C VAL A 112 -6.33 -3.48 -12.29
N LYS A 113 -5.14 -3.10 -12.69
CA LYS A 113 -4.84 -2.64 -14.05
C LYS A 113 -5.14 -3.70 -15.12
N LYS A 114 -4.82 -4.96 -14.81
CA LYS A 114 -5.13 -6.10 -15.68
C LYS A 114 -6.63 -6.22 -15.93
N TYR A 115 -7.44 -6.18 -14.88
CA TYR A 115 -8.90 -6.29 -15.00
C TYR A 115 -9.52 -5.05 -15.63
N GLU A 116 -9.00 -3.86 -15.37
CA GLU A 116 -9.39 -2.62 -16.08
C GLU A 116 -9.15 -2.71 -17.58
N ALA A 117 -8.00 -3.23 -17.99
CA ALA A 117 -7.67 -3.43 -19.39
C ALA A 117 -8.59 -4.45 -20.05
N LEU A 118 -8.90 -5.56 -19.38
CA LEU A 118 -9.80 -6.60 -19.87
C LEU A 118 -11.24 -6.08 -20.00
N GLU A 119 -11.69 -5.32 -19.01
CA GLU A 119 -12.99 -4.65 -19.03
C GLU A 119 -13.10 -3.68 -20.21
N SER A 120 -12.08 -2.84 -20.39
CA SER A 120 -12.01 -1.88 -21.50
C SER A 120 -12.07 -2.57 -22.86
N ARG A 121 -11.33 -3.66 -23.04
CA ARG A 121 -11.37 -4.45 -24.29
C ARG A 121 -12.75 -5.06 -24.55
N ALA A 122 -13.37 -5.60 -23.52
CA ALA A 122 -14.71 -6.17 -23.62
C ALA A 122 -15.75 -5.11 -23.97
N GLY A 123 -15.64 -3.92 -23.37
CA GLY A 123 -16.48 -2.77 -23.69
C GLY A 123 -16.32 -2.30 -25.13
N GLN A 124 -15.08 -2.23 -25.62
CA GLN A 124 -14.80 -1.87 -27.02
C GLN A 124 -15.37 -2.90 -28.00
N LYS A 125 -15.24 -4.19 -27.70
CA LYS A 125 -15.83 -5.26 -28.52
C LYS A 125 -17.35 -5.18 -28.55
N ARG A 126 -17.98 -4.88 -27.42
CA ARG A 126 -19.43 -4.68 -27.32
C ARG A 126 -19.90 -3.51 -28.21
N LEU A 127 -19.22 -2.38 -28.10
CA LEU A 127 -19.52 -1.18 -28.90
C LEU A 127 -19.39 -1.45 -30.40
N LYS A 128 -18.32 -2.13 -30.82
CA LYS A 128 -18.13 -2.52 -32.23
C LYS A 128 -19.21 -3.47 -32.73
N ALA A 129 -19.62 -4.44 -31.90
CA ALA A 129 -20.68 -5.37 -32.23
C ALA A 129 -22.01 -4.65 -32.38
N GLU A 130 -22.33 -3.65 -31.55
CA GLU A 130 -23.51 -2.81 -31.64
C GLU A 130 -23.49 -1.96 -32.91
N GLU A 131 -22.37 -1.33 -33.25
CA GLU A 131 -22.19 -0.56 -34.49
C GLU A 131 -22.42 -1.42 -35.73
N VAL A 132 -21.90 -2.65 -35.76
CA VAL A 132 -22.10 -3.59 -36.85
C VAL A 132 -23.59 -3.96 -37.00
N LYS A 133 -24.29 -4.21 -35.88
CA LYS A 133 -25.72 -4.49 -35.88
C LYS A 133 -26.52 -3.31 -36.40
N GLU A 134 -26.21 -2.09 -35.98
CA GLU A 134 -26.86 -0.87 -36.44
C GLU A 134 -26.66 -0.65 -37.93
N ARG A 135 -25.44 -0.87 -38.44
CA ARG A 135 -25.17 -0.78 -39.89
C ARG A 135 -25.95 -1.79 -40.69
N LYS A 136 -25.99 -3.05 -40.24
CA LYS A 136 -26.77 -4.11 -40.88
C LYS A 136 -28.26 -3.79 -40.91
N ALA A 137 -28.79 -3.31 -39.78
CA ALA A 137 -30.21 -2.89 -39.71
C ALA A 137 -30.51 -1.71 -40.64
N ALA A 138 -29.62 -0.71 -40.68
CA ALA A 138 -29.76 0.43 -41.60
C ALA A 138 -29.66 0.00 -43.07
N ASP A 139 -28.74 -0.90 -43.42
CA ASP A 139 -28.58 -1.44 -44.77
C ASP A 139 -29.79 -2.26 -45.19
N GLU A 140 -30.37 -3.06 -44.30
CA GLU A 140 -31.59 -3.82 -44.57
C GLU A 140 -32.78 -2.90 -44.83
N ILE A 141 -32.95 -1.85 -44.03
CA ILE A 141 -34.00 -0.84 -44.19
C ILE A 141 -33.82 -0.11 -45.55
N ALA A 142 -32.58 0.30 -45.85
CA ALA A 142 -32.28 0.96 -47.12
C ALA A 142 -32.53 0.06 -48.32
N SER A 143 -32.14 -1.23 -48.23
CA SER A 143 -32.40 -2.22 -49.29
C SER A 143 -33.89 -2.46 -49.51
N THR A 144 -34.65 -2.58 -48.42
CA THR A 144 -36.10 -2.76 -48.48
C THR A 144 -36.77 -1.54 -49.07
N PHE A 145 -36.36 -0.35 -48.72
CA PHE A 145 -36.88 0.89 -49.26
C PHE A 145 -36.58 1.04 -50.76
N TRP A 146 -35.36 0.71 -51.18
CA TRP A 146 -34.93 0.73 -52.55
C TRP A 146 -35.73 -0.27 -53.41
N LEU A 147 -35.95 -1.49 -52.95
CA LEU A 147 -36.77 -2.51 -53.60
C LEU A 147 -38.22 -2.05 -53.77
N ARG A 148 -38.79 -1.41 -52.74
CA ARG A 148 -40.17 -0.85 -52.87
C ARG A 148 -40.26 0.25 -53.90
N GLN A 149 -39.27 1.10 -54.04
CA GLN A 149 -39.27 2.14 -55.07
C GLN A 149 -39.11 1.58 -56.49
N ASN A 150 -38.40 0.49 -56.71
CA ASN A 150 -38.12 -0.09 -57.98
C ASN A 150 -39.17 -1.12 -58.44
N THR A 151 -40.10 -1.50 -57.58
CA THR A 151 -41.22 -2.41 -57.98
C THR A 151 -42.49 -1.67 -58.37
N GLU A 152 -42.54 -0.37 -58.26
CA GLU A 152 -43.59 0.48 -58.86
C GLU A 152 -43.15 0.99 -60.20
#